data_81a496156716fe8127417379ff3e78dc
#
_entry.id   81a496156716fe8127417379ff3e78dc
#
_cell.length_a   1.000
_cell.length_b   1.000
_cell.length_c   1.000
_cell.angle_alpha   90.00
_cell.angle_beta   90.00
_cell.angle_gamma   90.00
#
_symmetry.space_group_name_H-M   'P 1'
#
loop_
_entity.id
_entity.type
_entity.pdbx_description
1 polymer ?
#
loop_
_entity_poly.entity_id
_entity_poly.type
_entity_poly.pdbx_seq_one_letter_code
_entity_poly.pdbx_strand_id
1 'polypeptide(L)'
;MQAHMQAIYDGMNAAAVTLVSLSIILFAGFLITRVTKLLRLPNVSGFIIAGLLIGPGALGLIPQATVDGMSFVSDIALTFIAFNVGSYFKREVIRSTGPRILIVTLFEALLAGALVFFAMKLLFGLSAEFSLLIAAIATATAPASTMMTVRQYRAKGP
;
A
#
# COMPACT_ATOMS: atom_id res chain seq x y z
N MET A 1 23.70 -10.04 -12.70
CA MET A 1 22.64 -9.24 -13.30
C MET A 1 22.63 -7.82 -12.74
N GLN A 2 22.74 -7.63 -11.44
CA GLN A 2 22.80 -6.29 -10.80
C GLN A 2 23.96 -5.42 -11.32
N ALA A 3 25.18 -5.97 -11.43
CA ALA A 3 26.34 -5.23 -11.93
C ALA A 3 26.18 -4.75 -13.39
N HIS A 4 25.54 -5.56 -14.24
CA HIS A 4 25.23 -5.16 -15.62
C HIS A 4 24.19 -4.06 -15.72
N MET A 5 23.16 -4.13 -14.88
CA MET A 5 22.15 -3.09 -14.82
C MET A 5 22.73 -1.78 -14.28
N GLN A 6 23.59 -1.85 -13.29
CA GLN A 6 24.27 -0.68 -12.73
C GLN A 6 25.13 0.02 -13.78
N ALA A 7 25.93 -0.75 -14.55
CA ALA A 7 26.73 -0.19 -15.65
C ALA A 7 25.89 0.51 -16.74
N ILE A 8 24.66 0.02 -17.00
CA ILE A 8 23.73 0.68 -17.94
C ILE A 8 23.26 2.01 -17.36
N TYR A 9 22.91 2.04 -16.07
CA TYR A 9 22.43 3.25 -15.41
C TYR A 9 23.53 4.31 -15.24
N ASP A 10 24.78 3.91 -15.00
CA ASP A 10 25.93 4.82 -14.85
C ASP A 10 26.24 5.61 -16.13
N GLY A 11 25.85 5.10 -17.30
CA GLY A 11 25.99 5.78 -18.60
C GLY A 11 24.83 6.72 -18.95
N MET A 12 23.78 6.80 -18.12
CA MET A 12 22.56 7.57 -18.39
C MET A 12 22.48 8.86 -17.58
N ASN A 13 21.84 9.88 -18.14
CA ASN A 13 21.48 11.07 -17.36
C ASN A 13 20.29 10.77 -16.42
N ALA A 14 20.11 11.59 -15.38
CA ALA A 14 19.09 11.37 -14.34
C ALA A 14 17.66 11.23 -14.90
N ALA A 15 17.33 11.99 -15.96
CA ALA A 15 16.01 11.91 -16.59
C ALA A 15 15.82 10.55 -17.28
N ALA A 16 16.83 10.06 -18.00
CA ALA A 16 16.79 8.76 -18.66
C ALA A 16 16.67 7.62 -17.65
N VAL A 17 17.42 7.67 -16.55
CA VAL A 17 17.33 6.71 -15.44
C VAL A 17 15.89 6.65 -14.89
N THR A 18 15.30 7.80 -14.64
CA THR A 18 13.93 7.87 -14.11
C THR A 18 12.91 7.30 -15.10
N LEU A 19 13.00 7.64 -16.38
CA LEU A 19 12.09 7.16 -17.41
C LEU A 19 12.21 5.64 -17.63
N VAL A 20 13.43 5.12 -17.69
CA VAL A 20 13.68 3.67 -17.82
C VAL A 20 13.13 2.93 -16.60
N SER A 21 13.42 3.44 -15.39
CA SER A 21 12.93 2.83 -14.15
C SER A 21 11.40 2.82 -14.08
N LEU A 22 10.73 3.93 -14.44
CA LEU A 22 9.28 3.99 -14.54
C LEU A 22 8.72 2.99 -15.55
N SER A 23 9.38 2.86 -16.70
CA SER A 23 8.97 1.91 -17.74
C SER A 23 9.06 0.46 -17.24
N ILE A 24 10.14 0.12 -16.55
CA ILE A 24 10.33 -1.21 -15.95
C ILE A 24 9.27 -1.46 -14.88
N ILE A 25 9.00 -0.48 -14.00
CA ILE A 25 7.96 -0.61 -12.93
C ILE A 25 6.59 -0.86 -13.55
N LEU A 26 6.21 -0.06 -14.54
CA LEU A 26 4.90 -0.19 -15.20
C LEU A 26 4.76 -1.53 -15.94
N PHE A 27 5.80 -1.91 -16.68
CA PHE A 27 5.79 -3.16 -17.44
C PHE A 27 5.76 -4.40 -16.54
N ALA A 28 6.63 -4.45 -15.51
CA ALA A 28 6.64 -5.54 -14.55
C ALA A 28 5.32 -5.60 -13.76
N GLY A 29 4.81 -4.45 -13.30
CA GLY A 29 3.52 -4.37 -12.65
C GLY A 29 2.38 -4.91 -13.52
N PHE A 30 2.36 -4.53 -14.79
CA PHE A 30 1.37 -5.03 -15.75
C PHE A 30 1.48 -6.56 -15.92
N LEU A 31 2.68 -7.10 -16.15
CA LEU A 31 2.88 -8.54 -16.33
C LEU A 31 2.48 -9.34 -15.09
N ILE A 32 2.97 -8.94 -13.93
CA ILE A 32 2.70 -9.66 -12.68
C ILE A 32 1.22 -9.59 -12.32
N THR A 33 0.55 -8.45 -12.54
CA THR A 33 -0.91 -8.36 -12.31
C THR A 33 -1.71 -9.26 -13.25
N ARG A 34 -1.22 -9.58 -14.45
CA ARG A 34 -1.85 -10.59 -15.31
C ARG A 34 -1.73 -11.98 -14.72
N VAL A 35 -0.58 -12.33 -14.19
CA VAL A 35 -0.34 -13.63 -13.53
C VAL A 35 -1.18 -13.73 -12.24
N THR A 36 -1.17 -12.72 -11.39
CA THR A 36 -1.94 -12.73 -10.13
C THR A 36 -3.45 -12.79 -10.36
N LYS A 37 -3.95 -12.26 -11.47
CA LYS A 37 -5.37 -12.43 -11.87
C LYS A 37 -5.74 -13.88 -12.13
N LEU A 38 -4.85 -14.69 -12.71
CA LEU A 38 -5.06 -16.13 -12.88
C LEU A 38 -5.21 -16.85 -11.53
N LEU A 39 -4.50 -16.34 -10.51
CA LEU A 39 -4.58 -16.84 -9.13
C LEU A 39 -5.74 -16.21 -8.33
N ARG A 40 -6.59 -15.39 -8.96
CA ARG A 40 -7.68 -14.65 -8.33
C ARG A 40 -7.23 -13.71 -7.20
N LEU A 41 -6.00 -13.19 -7.29
CA LEU A 41 -5.47 -12.23 -6.31
C LEU A 41 -5.82 -10.79 -6.72
N PRO A 42 -5.97 -9.88 -5.74
CA PRO A 42 -6.14 -8.46 -6.02
C PRO A 42 -4.94 -7.87 -6.78
N ASN A 43 -5.18 -6.89 -7.65
CA ASN A 43 -4.11 -6.21 -8.39
C ASN A 43 -3.05 -5.60 -7.48
N VAL A 44 -3.45 -5.12 -6.30
CA VAL A 44 -2.53 -4.56 -5.31
C VAL A 44 -1.45 -5.57 -4.92
N SER A 45 -1.82 -6.83 -4.68
CA SER A 45 -0.86 -7.91 -4.40
C SER A 45 0.11 -8.12 -5.56
N GLY A 46 -0.39 -8.03 -6.80
CA GLY A 46 0.44 -8.12 -8.00
C GLY A 46 1.48 -7.00 -8.09
N PHE A 47 1.12 -5.76 -7.77
CA PHE A 47 2.06 -4.64 -7.76
C PHE A 47 3.11 -4.76 -6.65
N ILE A 48 2.72 -5.24 -5.46
CA ILE A 48 3.67 -5.49 -4.36
C ILE A 48 4.68 -6.57 -4.77
N ILE A 49 4.21 -7.69 -5.31
CA ILE A 49 5.08 -8.77 -5.78
C ILE A 49 6.00 -8.28 -6.90
N ALA A 50 5.48 -7.50 -7.86
CA ALA A 50 6.29 -6.93 -8.91
C ALA A 50 7.41 -6.04 -8.34
N GLY A 51 7.10 -5.12 -7.44
CA GLY A 51 8.07 -4.26 -6.78
C GLY A 51 9.14 -5.03 -6.01
N LEU A 52 8.73 -6.09 -5.29
CA LEU A 52 9.67 -6.95 -4.57
C LEU A 52 10.64 -7.67 -5.52
N LEU A 53 10.14 -8.16 -6.66
CA LEU A 53 10.96 -8.89 -7.63
C LEU A 53 11.93 -7.98 -8.37
N ILE A 54 11.49 -6.81 -8.86
CA ILE A 54 12.35 -5.91 -9.63
C ILE A 54 13.23 -5.01 -8.78
N GLY A 55 12.88 -4.89 -7.50
CA GLY A 55 13.57 -4.04 -6.54
C GLY A 55 15.00 -4.46 -6.23
N PRO A 56 15.73 -3.61 -5.50
CA PRO A 56 17.16 -3.83 -5.20
C PRO A 56 17.41 -5.07 -4.35
N GLY A 57 16.43 -5.54 -3.59
CA GLY A 57 16.54 -6.72 -2.73
C GLY A 57 16.43 -8.07 -3.45
N ALA A 58 15.96 -8.11 -4.73
CA ALA A 58 15.82 -9.35 -5.49
C ALA A 58 16.57 -9.27 -6.82
N LEU A 59 15.90 -8.93 -7.92
CA LEU A 59 16.54 -8.87 -9.24
C LEU A 59 17.48 -7.66 -9.41
N GLY A 60 17.28 -6.61 -8.62
CA GLY A 60 18.08 -5.39 -8.67
C GLY A 60 18.00 -4.68 -10.02
N LEU A 61 16.84 -4.75 -10.69
CA LEU A 61 16.60 -4.06 -11.96
C LEU A 61 16.52 -2.55 -11.77
N ILE A 62 16.14 -2.11 -10.57
CA ILE A 62 16.06 -0.69 -10.21
C ILE A 62 17.06 -0.44 -9.07
N PRO A 63 18.01 0.50 -9.26
CA PRO A 63 18.98 0.86 -8.23
C PRO A 63 18.30 1.48 -6.99
N GLN A 64 18.86 1.24 -5.81
CA GLN A 64 18.34 1.82 -4.56
C GLN A 64 18.28 3.35 -4.61
N ALA A 65 19.32 3.99 -5.15
CA ALA A 65 19.36 5.45 -5.29
C ALA A 65 18.19 5.99 -6.12
N THR A 66 17.75 5.23 -7.13
CA THR A 66 16.58 5.61 -7.94
C THR A 66 15.30 5.47 -7.13
N VAL A 67 15.16 4.39 -6.34
CA VAL A 67 13.99 4.20 -5.46
C VAL A 67 13.89 5.34 -4.46
N ASP A 68 15.01 5.69 -3.83
CA ASP A 68 15.06 6.78 -2.84
C ASP A 68 14.71 8.14 -3.48
N GLY A 69 15.20 8.40 -4.69
CA GLY A 69 14.92 9.61 -5.45
C GLY A 69 13.48 9.71 -5.96
N MET A 70 12.72 8.60 -5.96
CA MET A 70 11.32 8.55 -6.44
C MET A 70 10.28 8.62 -5.30
N SER A 71 10.66 8.95 -4.09
CA SER A 71 9.74 9.08 -2.93
C SER A 71 8.56 10.02 -3.22
N PHE A 72 8.79 11.09 -3.99
CA PHE A 72 7.75 12.03 -4.40
C PHE A 72 6.59 11.36 -5.17
N VAL A 73 6.85 10.25 -5.88
CA VAL A 73 5.81 9.49 -6.60
C VAL A 73 4.83 8.87 -5.59
N SER A 74 5.35 8.37 -4.47
CA SER A 74 4.51 7.85 -3.38
C SER A 74 3.66 8.95 -2.75
N ASP A 75 4.22 10.13 -2.53
CA ASP A 75 3.49 11.27 -1.96
C ASP A 75 2.35 11.74 -2.87
N ILE A 76 2.63 11.82 -4.18
CA ILE A 76 1.60 12.13 -5.19
C ILE A 76 0.52 11.04 -5.18
N ALA A 77 0.91 9.76 -5.20
CA ALA A 77 -0.03 8.65 -5.18
C ALA A 77 -0.91 8.66 -3.92
N LEU A 78 -0.34 8.90 -2.75
CA LEU A 78 -1.07 9.04 -1.49
C LEU A 78 -2.06 10.21 -1.53
N THR A 79 -1.67 11.34 -2.12
CA THR A 79 -2.54 12.50 -2.29
C THR A 79 -3.76 12.15 -3.15
N PHE A 80 -3.57 11.47 -4.28
CA PHE A 80 -4.67 11.01 -5.12
C PHE A 80 -5.55 9.98 -4.41
N ILE A 81 -4.97 9.06 -3.65
CA ILE A 81 -5.72 8.09 -2.85
C ILE A 81 -6.56 8.81 -1.80
N ALA A 82 -5.97 9.73 -1.05
CA ALA A 82 -6.68 10.52 -0.05
C ALA A 82 -7.84 11.33 -0.65
N PHE A 83 -7.63 11.98 -1.79
CA PHE A 83 -8.67 12.69 -2.52
C PHE A 83 -9.81 11.74 -2.95
N ASN A 84 -9.46 10.59 -3.53
CA ASN A 84 -10.46 9.60 -3.94
C ASN A 84 -11.28 9.09 -2.75
N VAL A 85 -10.61 8.73 -1.65
CA VAL A 85 -11.29 8.26 -0.43
C VAL A 85 -12.17 9.38 0.12
N GLY A 86 -11.65 10.61 0.21
CA GLY A 86 -12.41 11.77 0.67
C GLY A 86 -13.68 12.04 -0.15
N SER A 87 -13.65 11.78 -1.45
CA SER A 87 -14.80 11.98 -2.34
C SER A 87 -16.01 11.09 -2.04
N TYR A 88 -15.84 10.02 -1.25
CA TYR A 88 -16.95 9.16 -0.78
C TYR A 88 -17.66 9.70 0.44
N PHE A 89 -17.06 10.65 1.18
CA PHE A 89 -17.69 11.30 2.34
C PHE A 89 -18.70 12.36 1.90
N LYS A 90 -19.71 11.91 1.15
CA LYS A 90 -20.84 12.78 0.77
C LYS A 90 -21.76 12.98 1.96
N ARG A 91 -22.27 14.22 2.11
CA ARG A 91 -23.16 14.60 3.22
C ARG A 91 -24.39 13.70 3.31
N GLU A 92 -24.94 13.31 2.16
CA GLU A 92 -26.11 12.42 2.09
C GLU A 92 -25.81 11.04 2.67
N VAL A 93 -24.63 10.46 2.34
CA VAL A 93 -24.19 9.15 2.82
C VAL A 93 -23.94 9.20 4.32
N ILE A 94 -23.27 10.25 4.80
CA ILE A 94 -23.02 10.43 6.24
C ILE A 94 -24.35 10.60 7.00
N ARG A 95 -25.30 11.33 6.44
CA ARG A 95 -26.60 11.57 7.09
C ARG A 95 -27.49 10.33 7.12
N SER A 96 -27.49 9.51 6.07
CA SER A 96 -28.32 8.31 5.98
C SER A 96 -27.76 7.12 6.77
N THR A 97 -26.44 6.95 6.79
CA THR A 97 -25.78 5.78 7.38
C THR A 97 -24.88 6.16 8.58
N GLY A 98 -24.67 7.44 8.82
CA GLY A 98 -23.68 8.00 9.71
C GLY A 98 -23.61 7.42 11.12
N PRO A 99 -24.71 7.36 11.90
CA PRO A 99 -24.61 6.86 13.27
C PRO A 99 -24.14 5.41 13.36
N ARG A 100 -24.60 4.56 12.45
CA ARG A 100 -24.19 3.14 12.41
C ARG A 100 -22.73 2.96 12.01
N ILE A 101 -22.27 3.69 10.98
CA ILE A 101 -20.88 3.66 10.55
C ILE A 101 -19.98 4.15 11.68
N LEU A 102 -20.34 5.26 12.33
CA LEU A 102 -19.55 5.82 13.43
C LEU A 102 -19.37 4.81 14.58
N ILE A 103 -20.44 4.16 14.99
CA ILE A 103 -20.41 3.14 16.03
C ILE A 103 -19.51 1.96 15.62
N VAL A 104 -19.72 1.41 14.42
CA VAL A 104 -18.91 0.29 13.91
C VAL A 104 -17.44 0.65 13.85
N THR A 105 -17.10 1.80 13.27
CA THR A 105 -15.70 2.25 13.15
C THR A 105 -15.06 2.47 14.51
N LEU A 106 -15.79 3.06 15.47
CA LEU A 106 -15.28 3.27 16.82
C LEU A 106 -14.99 1.94 17.53
N PHE A 107 -15.92 1.00 17.46
CA PHE A 107 -15.73 -0.32 18.06
C PHE A 107 -14.61 -1.10 17.36
N GLU A 108 -14.52 -1.06 16.03
CA GLU A 108 -13.43 -1.68 15.27
C GLU A 108 -12.06 -1.14 15.72
N ALA A 109 -11.90 0.18 15.73
CA ALA A 109 -10.64 0.82 16.12
C ALA A 109 -10.27 0.52 17.58
N LEU A 110 -11.22 0.67 18.52
CA LEU A 110 -10.96 0.40 19.94
C LEU A 110 -10.65 -1.07 20.20
N LEU A 111 -11.38 -1.98 19.56
CA LEU A 111 -11.15 -3.42 19.74
C LEU A 111 -9.83 -3.85 19.14
N ALA A 112 -9.49 -3.39 17.92
CA ALA A 112 -8.21 -3.68 17.28
C ALA A 112 -7.05 -3.14 18.14
N GLY A 113 -7.14 -1.88 18.58
CA GLY A 113 -6.14 -1.28 19.46
C GLY A 113 -5.98 -2.02 20.78
N ALA A 114 -7.08 -2.35 21.45
CA ALA A 114 -7.05 -3.10 22.71
C ALA A 114 -6.42 -4.49 22.54
N LEU A 115 -6.84 -5.25 21.52
CA LEU A 115 -6.29 -6.58 21.24
C LEU A 115 -4.78 -6.52 20.99
N VAL A 116 -4.33 -5.57 20.16
CA VAL A 116 -2.90 -5.41 19.87
C VAL A 116 -2.14 -4.95 21.12
N PHE A 117 -2.68 -4.02 21.90
CA PHE A 117 -2.06 -3.58 23.14
C PHE A 117 -1.83 -4.74 24.11
N PHE A 118 -2.88 -5.52 24.38
CA PHE A 118 -2.77 -6.66 25.29
C PHE A 118 -1.87 -7.77 24.74
N ALA A 119 -1.92 -8.03 23.45
CA ALA A 119 -1.03 -8.99 22.81
C ALA A 119 0.44 -8.57 22.95
N MET A 120 0.77 -7.31 22.64
CA MET A 120 2.15 -6.81 22.75
C MET A 120 2.64 -6.81 24.20
N LYS A 121 1.79 -6.41 25.14
CA LYS A 121 2.16 -6.35 26.55
C LYS A 121 2.25 -7.72 27.22
N LEU A 122 1.28 -8.61 26.97
CA LEU A 122 1.17 -9.89 27.69
C LEU A 122 1.95 -11.03 27.01
N LEU A 123 1.92 -11.09 25.66
CA LEU A 123 2.59 -12.17 24.92
C LEU A 123 4.07 -11.86 24.66
N PHE A 124 4.38 -10.60 24.34
CA PHE A 124 5.74 -10.19 23.98
C PHE A 124 6.47 -9.46 25.11
N GLY A 125 5.81 -9.18 26.25
CA GLY A 125 6.43 -8.55 27.41
C GLY A 125 6.95 -7.12 27.18
N LEU A 126 6.42 -6.41 26.17
CA LEU A 126 6.87 -5.06 25.84
C LEU A 126 6.42 -4.04 26.89
N SER A 127 7.14 -2.91 26.94
CA SER A 127 6.73 -1.79 27.81
C SER A 127 5.34 -1.28 27.43
N ALA A 128 4.63 -0.68 28.39
CA ALA A 128 3.28 -0.18 28.15
C ALA A 128 3.25 0.91 27.09
N GLU A 129 4.26 1.80 27.08
CA GLU A 129 4.39 2.88 26.13
C GLU A 129 4.57 2.34 24.70
N PHE A 130 5.45 1.36 24.52
CA PHE A 130 5.71 0.75 23.22
C PHE A 130 4.50 -0.05 22.72
N SER A 131 3.83 -0.78 23.61
CA SER A 131 2.59 -1.51 23.31
C SER A 131 1.48 -0.55 22.89
N LEU A 132 1.38 0.62 23.52
CA LEU A 132 0.39 1.63 23.19
C LEU A 132 0.67 2.26 21.81
N LEU A 133 1.93 2.52 21.47
CA LEU A 133 2.32 3.03 20.14
C LEU A 133 1.93 2.05 19.04
N ILE A 134 2.25 0.76 19.21
CA ILE A 134 1.89 -0.27 18.22
C ILE A 134 0.36 -0.41 18.12
N ALA A 135 -0.34 -0.38 19.25
CA ALA A 135 -1.79 -0.41 19.29
C ALA A 135 -2.42 0.77 18.54
N ALA A 136 -1.89 1.98 18.74
CA ALA A 136 -2.36 3.17 18.03
C ALA A 136 -2.17 3.04 16.50
N ILE A 137 -1.03 2.50 16.06
CA ILE A 137 -0.79 2.22 14.63
C ILE A 137 -1.78 1.17 14.10
N ALA A 138 -2.08 0.15 14.89
CA ALA A 138 -3.00 -0.93 14.50
C ALA A 138 -4.46 -0.48 14.33
N THR A 139 -4.85 0.67 14.89
CA THR A 139 -6.19 1.24 14.65
C THR A 139 -6.34 1.85 13.25
N ALA A 140 -5.21 2.12 12.57
CA ALA A 140 -5.21 2.70 11.23
C ALA A 140 -5.44 1.61 10.18
N THR A 141 -6.70 1.40 9.81
CA THR A 141 -7.06 0.50 8.71
C THR A 141 -6.80 1.15 7.35
N ALA A 142 -6.38 0.34 6.36
CA ALA A 142 -6.06 0.83 5.02
C ALA A 142 -7.29 0.75 4.09
N PRO A 143 -8.10 1.80 3.96
CA PRO A 143 -9.34 1.75 3.17
C PRO A 143 -9.06 1.64 1.67
N ALA A 144 -7.90 2.12 1.19
CA ALA A 144 -7.58 2.17 -0.23
C ALA A 144 -7.52 0.77 -0.87
N SER A 145 -6.84 -0.19 -0.25
CA SER A 145 -6.73 -1.56 -0.78
C SER A 145 -8.08 -2.29 -0.80
N THR A 146 -8.89 -2.11 0.26
CA THR A 146 -10.24 -2.66 0.35
C THR A 146 -11.13 -2.10 -0.75
N MET A 147 -11.13 -0.77 -0.95
CA MET A 147 -11.90 -0.10 -1.99
C MET A 147 -11.50 -0.58 -3.39
N MET A 148 -10.19 -0.70 -3.66
CA MET A 148 -9.70 -1.19 -4.94
C MET A 148 -10.13 -2.64 -5.19
N THR A 149 -10.10 -3.49 -4.17
CA THR A 149 -10.53 -4.89 -4.25
C THR A 149 -12.03 -5.01 -4.51
N VAL A 150 -12.86 -4.28 -3.76
CA VAL A 150 -14.33 -4.24 -3.95
C VAL A 150 -14.66 -3.81 -5.37
N ARG A 151 -14.01 -2.77 -5.90
CA ARG A 151 -14.21 -2.31 -7.29
C ARG A 151 -13.73 -3.34 -8.31
N GLN A 152 -12.58 -3.96 -8.09
CA GLN A 152 -12.02 -4.97 -9.01
C GLN A 152 -12.96 -6.15 -9.20
N TYR A 153 -13.55 -6.64 -8.11
CA TYR A 153 -14.46 -7.78 -8.13
C TYR A 153 -15.93 -7.38 -8.30
N ARG A 154 -16.21 -6.08 -8.49
CA ARG A 154 -17.58 -5.54 -8.64
C ARG A 154 -18.51 -6.07 -7.54
N ALA A 155 -18.00 -6.22 -6.33
CA ALA A 155 -18.79 -6.70 -5.21
C ALA A 155 -19.97 -5.74 -4.97
N LYS A 156 -21.21 -6.30 -5.01
CA LYS A 156 -22.44 -5.58 -4.71
C LYS A 156 -22.91 -6.05 -3.34
N GLY A 157 -23.26 -5.12 -2.48
CA GLY A 157 -23.98 -5.41 -1.25
C GLY A 157 -25.44 -5.81 -1.54
N PRO A 158 -26.12 -6.36 -0.55
CA PRO A 158 -27.58 -6.60 -0.62
C PRO A 158 -28.33 -5.30 -0.77
#